data_1a13b2ec9ee3ef87087b820f1502495a
#
_entry.id   1a13b2ec9ee3ef87087b820f1502495a
#
_cell.length_a   1.000
_cell.length_b   1.000
_cell.length_c   1.000
_cell.angle_alpha   90.00
_cell.angle_beta   90.00
_cell.angle_gamma   90.00
#
_symmetry.space_group_name_H-M   'P 1'
#
loop_
_entity.id
_entity.type
_entity.pdbx_description
1 polymer ?
#
loop_
_entity_poly.entity_id
_entity_poly.type
_entity_poly.pdbx_seq_one_letter_code
_entity_poly.pdbx_strand_id
1 'polypeptide(L)'
;MSELSPAKKQTDNVSTASSHTLLEGRLGYQLETALLVRALTHRSFAYENGGLPTNERLEFLGDSVLGLVVTDTLYRTHPDLPEGQLAKLRAAVVNSRALAEVGRGLELGSFIRLGRGEEGTGGRDKASILADTLEAVIGAVYIDQGLEVASELVHRLFDPLIEKSSNLGAGLDWKTSLQELTAAESLGVPEYLVSETGPDHEKTFTAAARVGGVSYGTGTGRSKKEAEQQAAESAWRSIQAAADERVAAGKTAADADVEQDVDADAEGAADTPSTPPEQAPADPANA
;
A
#
# COMPACT_ATOMS: atom_id res chain seq x y z
N MET A 1 -41.20 -26.78 19.28
CA MET A 1 -40.79 -25.38 19.07
C MET A 1 -40.87 -24.68 20.42
N SER A 2 -39.72 -24.51 21.08
CA SER A 2 -39.67 -23.88 22.39
C SER A 2 -39.38 -22.37 22.19
N GLU A 3 -40.40 -21.55 22.38
CA GLU A 3 -40.26 -20.10 22.38
C GLU A 3 -39.37 -19.66 23.57
N LEU A 4 -38.25 -19.03 23.24
CA LEU A 4 -37.40 -18.42 24.27
C LEU A 4 -38.18 -17.32 24.99
N SER A 5 -38.16 -17.38 26.34
CA SER A 5 -38.83 -16.45 27.26
C SER A 5 -38.41 -14.98 26.93
N PRO A 6 -39.34 -14.01 26.94
CA PRO A 6 -39.09 -12.61 26.60
C PRO A 6 -37.96 -11.96 27.44
N ALA A 7 -37.77 -12.39 28.68
CA ALA A 7 -36.68 -11.91 29.55
C ALA A 7 -35.28 -12.30 29.03
N LYS A 8 -35.12 -13.46 28.40
CA LYS A 8 -33.84 -13.93 27.83
C LYS A 8 -33.48 -13.17 26.57
N LYS A 9 -34.47 -12.84 25.72
CA LYS A 9 -34.29 -11.97 24.56
C LYS A 9 -33.86 -10.54 24.92
N GLN A 10 -34.35 -10.04 26.07
CA GLN A 10 -34.04 -8.67 26.49
C GLN A 10 -32.65 -8.54 27.12
N THR A 11 -32.18 -9.55 27.87
CA THR A 11 -30.81 -9.59 28.42
C THR A 11 -29.75 -9.79 27.30
N ASP A 12 -30.03 -10.64 26.30
CA ASP A 12 -29.13 -10.86 25.17
C ASP A 12 -28.99 -9.59 24.31
N ASN A 13 -30.09 -8.82 24.18
CA ASN A 13 -30.07 -7.58 23.37
C ASN A 13 -29.29 -6.44 24.07
N VAL A 14 -29.39 -6.31 25.40
CA VAL A 14 -28.61 -5.32 26.18
C VAL A 14 -27.13 -5.67 26.20
N SER A 15 -26.76 -6.95 26.30
CA SER A 15 -25.38 -7.41 26.26
C SER A 15 -24.76 -7.16 24.89
N THR A 16 -25.49 -7.39 23.80
CA THR A 16 -25.03 -7.19 22.43
C THR A 16 -24.84 -5.69 22.12
N ALA A 17 -25.78 -4.84 22.53
CA ALA A 17 -25.68 -3.39 22.36
C ALA A 17 -24.44 -2.82 23.08
N SER A 18 -24.18 -3.27 24.31
CA SER A 18 -22.98 -2.86 25.07
C SER A 18 -21.69 -3.32 24.40
N SER A 19 -21.68 -4.50 23.80
CA SER A 19 -20.53 -5.02 23.06
C SER A 19 -20.25 -4.22 21.77
N HIS A 20 -21.29 -3.85 21.01
CA HIS A 20 -21.15 -3.01 19.83
C HIS A 20 -20.59 -1.64 20.15
N THR A 21 -21.12 -0.97 21.18
CA THR A 21 -20.60 0.33 21.66
C THR A 21 -19.13 0.27 22.06
N LEU A 22 -18.70 -0.84 22.65
CA LEU A 22 -17.29 -1.04 23.01
C LEU A 22 -16.40 -1.15 21.75
N LEU A 23 -16.84 -1.91 20.74
CA LEU A 23 -16.10 -2.02 19.46
C LEU A 23 -16.09 -0.67 18.72
N GLU A 24 -17.22 0.02 18.64
CA GLU A 24 -17.31 1.36 18.05
C GLU A 24 -16.37 2.36 18.73
N GLY A 25 -16.25 2.29 20.06
CA GLY A 25 -15.26 3.10 20.80
C GLY A 25 -13.82 2.80 20.40
N ARG A 26 -13.47 1.56 20.09
CA ARG A 26 -12.13 1.17 19.59
C ARG A 26 -11.92 1.58 18.14
N LEU A 27 -12.97 1.47 17.32
CA LEU A 27 -12.96 1.93 15.94
C LEU A 27 -12.94 3.46 15.83
N GLY A 28 -13.40 4.18 16.86
CA GLY A 28 -13.52 5.64 16.87
C GLY A 28 -14.72 6.16 16.09
N TYR A 29 -15.59 5.28 15.61
CA TYR A 29 -16.74 5.61 14.76
C TYR A 29 -17.95 4.80 15.21
N GLN A 30 -19.14 5.42 15.13
CA GLN A 30 -20.41 4.71 15.24
C GLN A 30 -20.81 4.23 13.84
N LEU A 31 -21.35 3.01 13.78
CA LEU A 31 -21.79 2.39 12.55
C LEU A 31 -23.28 2.05 12.60
N GLU A 32 -23.89 2.04 11.44
CA GLU A 32 -25.25 1.48 11.32
C GLU A 32 -25.26 0.04 11.84
N THR A 33 -26.14 -0.23 12.80
CA THR A 33 -26.14 -1.49 13.57
C THR A 33 -26.24 -2.74 12.68
N ALA A 34 -27.03 -2.70 11.62
CA ALA A 34 -27.18 -3.87 10.74
C ALA A 34 -25.91 -4.13 9.93
N LEU A 35 -25.17 -3.09 9.53
CA LEU A 35 -23.87 -3.23 8.87
C LEU A 35 -22.82 -3.81 9.82
N LEU A 36 -22.74 -3.29 11.05
CA LEU A 36 -21.81 -3.80 12.07
C LEU A 36 -22.10 -5.27 12.40
N VAL A 37 -23.36 -5.62 12.65
CA VAL A 37 -23.77 -7.01 12.89
C VAL A 37 -23.38 -7.91 11.74
N ARG A 38 -23.57 -7.45 10.51
CA ARG A 38 -23.21 -8.21 9.31
C ARG A 38 -21.69 -8.37 9.19
N ALA A 39 -20.89 -7.31 9.39
CA ALA A 39 -19.44 -7.38 9.37
C ALA A 39 -18.88 -8.39 10.38
N LEU A 40 -19.54 -8.54 11.53
CA LEU A 40 -19.18 -9.47 12.59
C LEU A 40 -19.78 -10.87 12.41
N THR A 41 -20.57 -11.15 11.37
CA THR A 41 -21.24 -12.45 11.20
C THR A 41 -20.45 -13.34 10.26
N HIS A 42 -19.70 -14.29 10.84
CA HIS A 42 -18.99 -15.32 10.09
C HIS A 42 -19.96 -16.36 9.50
N ARG A 43 -19.62 -16.95 8.36
CA ARG A 43 -20.44 -17.97 7.66
C ARG A 43 -20.85 -19.15 8.52
N SER A 44 -20.02 -19.59 9.47
CA SER A 44 -20.36 -20.70 10.37
C SER A 44 -21.56 -20.37 11.26
N PHE A 45 -21.62 -19.14 11.77
CA PHE A 45 -22.77 -18.66 12.54
C PHE A 45 -24.03 -18.55 11.67
N ALA A 46 -23.89 -17.98 10.48
CA ALA A 46 -25.00 -17.84 9.54
C ALA A 46 -25.62 -19.18 9.19
N TYR A 47 -24.79 -20.19 8.92
CA TYR A 47 -25.22 -21.55 8.61
C TYR A 47 -26.06 -22.17 9.76
N GLU A 48 -25.61 -22.04 11.01
CA GLU A 48 -26.31 -22.57 12.18
C GLU A 48 -27.60 -21.78 12.52
N ASN A 49 -27.77 -20.56 11.98
CA ASN A 49 -28.88 -19.66 12.30
C ASN A 49 -29.78 -19.34 11.11
N GLY A 50 -29.98 -20.31 10.19
CA GLY A 50 -30.98 -20.19 9.14
C GLY A 50 -30.54 -19.42 7.89
N GLY A 51 -29.23 -19.30 7.64
CA GLY A 51 -28.70 -18.67 6.45
C GLY A 51 -28.72 -17.14 6.49
N LEU A 52 -28.31 -16.57 7.61
CA LEU A 52 -28.18 -15.11 7.75
C LEU A 52 -27.18 -14.54 6.74
N PRO A 53 -27.28 -13.24 6.39
CA PRO A 53 -26.24 -12.55 5.63
C PRO A 53 -24.88 -12.62 6.34
N THR A 54 -23.85 -13.04 5.60
CA THR A 54 -22.46 -13.16 6.08
C THR A 54 -21.64 -11.89 5.82
N ASN A 55 -20.46 -11.84 6.38
CA ASN A 55 -19.48 -10.78 6.18
C ASN A 55 -18.72 -10.85 4.83
N GLU A 56 -18.77 -11.96 4.11
CA GLU A 56 -17.94 -12.22 2.91
C GLU A 56 -18.00 -11.13 1.84
N ARG A 57 -19.17 -10.52 1.60
CA ARG A 57 -19.27 -9.42 0.64
C ARG A 57 -18.70 -8.09 1.16
N LEU A 58 -18.72 -7.88 2.47
CA LEU A 58 -18.09 -6.72 3.10
C LEU A 58 -16.57 -6.89 3.15
N GLU A 59 -16.08 -8.11 3.42
CA GLU A 59 -14.69 -8.52 3.31
C GLU A 59 -14.13 -8.19 1.91
N PHE A 60 -14.77 -8.69 0.85
CA PHE A 60 -14.37 -8.42 -0.53
C PHE A 60 -14.25 -6.91 -0.84
N LEU A 61 -15.18 -6.11 -0.36
CA LEU A 61 -15.16 -4.66 -0.54
C LEU A 61 -14.05 -4.01 0.31
N GLY A 62 -13.93 -4.43 1.55
CA GLY A 62 -12.95 -3.90 2.50
C GLY A 62 -11.52 -4.19 2.11
N ASP A 63 -11.21 -5.38 1.57
CA ASP A 63 -9.91 -5.71 0.97
C ASP A 63 -9.53 -4.68 -0.09
N SER A 64 -10.46 -4.36 -0.99
CA SER A 64 -10.25 -3.37 -2.06
C SER A 64 -10.01 -1.96 -1.52
N VAL A 65 -10.75 -1.53 -0.48
CA VAL A 65 -10.57 -0.23 0.18
C VAL A 65 -9.23 -0.17 0.90
N LEU A 66 -8.90 -1.20 1.69
CA LEU A 66 -7.61 -1.33 2.37
C LEU A 66 -6.45 -1.30 1.36
N GLY A 67 -6.56 -2.10 0.30
CA GLY A 67 -5.56 -2.17 -0.77
C GLY A 67 -5.33 -0.82 -1.44
N LEU A 68 -6.40 -0.06 -1.72
CA LEU A 68 -6.32 1.28 -2.30
C LEU A 68 -5.59 2.25 -1.37
N VAL A 69 -6.01 2.35 -0.10
CA VAL A 69 -5.45 3.33 0.86
C VAL A 69 -3.97 3.03 1.13
N VAL A 70 -3.62 1.76 1.39
CA VAL A 70 -2.21 1.38 1.61
C VAL A 70 -1.37 1.62 0.36
N THR A 71 -1.89 1.35 -0.84
CA THR A 71 -1.17 1.58 -2.09
C THR A 71 -0.95 3.07 -2.34
N ASP A 72 -1.96 3.93 -2.14
CA ASP A 72 -1.83 5.38 -2.25
C ASP A 72 -0.79 5.94 -1.25
N THR A 73 -0.83 5.46 -0.01
CA THR A 73 0.14 5.83 1.02
C THR A 73 1.57 5.48 0.62
N LEU A 74 1.81 4.24 0.19
CA LEU A 74 3.14 3.79 -0.25
C LEU A 74 3.63 4.57 -1.47
N TYR A 75 2.76 4.80 -2.45
CA TYR A 75 3.07 5.56 -3.66
C TYR A 75 3.52 6.99 -3.35
N ARG A 76 2.84 7.67 -2.41
CA ARG A 76 3.16 9.06 -2.03
C ARG A 76 4.37 9.16 -1.12
N THR A 77 4.55 8.22 -0.19
CA THR A 77 5.64 8.25 0.79
C THR A 77 6.97 7.74 0.23
N HIS A 78 6.94 6.97 -0.87
CA HIS A 78 8.12 6.39 -1.49
C HIS A 78 8.17 6.68 -3.00
N PRO A 79 8.31 7.96 -3.42
CA PRO A 79 8.30 8.35 -4.84
C PRO A 79 9.46 7.75 -5.64
N ASP A 80 10.57 7.39 -4.97
CA ASP A 80 11.78 6.86 -5.60
C ASP A 80 11.75 5.33 -5.77
N LEU A 81 10.75 4.62 -5.21
CA LEU A 81 10.71 3.18 -5.29
C LEU A 81 10.00 2.70 -6.56
N PRO A 82 10.59 1.73 -7.29
CA PRO A 82 9.92 1.11 -8.43
C PRO A 82 8.72 0.25 -7.98
N GLU A 83 7.80 0.01 -8.91
CA GLU A 83 6.56 -0.74 -8.69
C GLU A 83 6.77 -2.06 -7.95
N GLY A 84 7.77 -2.86 -8.35
CA GLY A 84 8.04 -4.15 -7.72
C GLY A 84 8.41 -4.05 -6.24
N GLN A 85 9.05 -2.95 -5.79
CA GLN A 85 9.35 -2.70 -4.38
C GLN A 85 8.12 -2.22 -3.63
N LEU A 86 7.32 -1.33 -4.21
CA LEU A 86 6.04 -0.90 -3.63
C LEU A 86 5.09 -2.10 -3.44
N ALA A 87 5.03 -3.02 -4.40
CA ALA A 87 4.23 -4.25 -4.30
C ALA A 87 4.71 -5.15 -3.15
N LYS A 88 6.03 -5.29 -2.95
CA LYS A 88 6.61 -6.05 -1.82
C LYS A 88 6.28 -5.40 -0.47
N LEU A 89 6.39 -4.07 -0.35
CA LEU A 89 6.00 -3.34 0.86
C LEU A 89 4.52 -3.52 1.16
N ARG A 90 3.66 -3.38 0.15
CA ARG A 90 2.23 -3.63 0.30
C ARG A 90 1.96 -5.05 0.79
N ALA A 91 2.56 -6.07 0.19
CA ALA A 91 2.40 -7.46 0.60
C ALA A 91 2.91 -7.74 2.03
N ALA A 92 3.88 -6.97 2.53
CA ALA A 92 4.36 -7.09 3.90
C ALA A 92 3.35 -6.59 4.94
N VAL A 93 2.49 -5.63 4.59
CA VAL A 93 1.49 -5.04 5.50
C VAL A 93 0.05 -5.48 5.21
N VAL A 94 -0.28 -5.82 3.97
CA VAL A 94 -1.60 -6.33 3.56
C VAL A 94 -1.50 -7.83 3.33
N ASN A 95 -1.54 -8.58 4.42
CA ASN A 95 -1.60 -10.03 4.42
C ASN A 95 -2.34 -10.53 5.66
N SER A 96 -2.86 -11.74 5.60
CA SER A 96 -3.71 -12.33 6.65
C SER A 96 -3.07 -12.29 8.05
N ARG A 97 -1.74 -12.42 8.17
CA ARG A 97 -1.04 -12.37 9.46
C ARG A 97 -1.03 -10.96 10.03
N ALA A 98 -0.67 -9.97 9.22
CA ALA A 98 -0.62 -8.57 9.63
C ALA A 98 -2.03 -8.06 10.00
N LEU A 99 -3.04 -8.39 9.18
CA LEU A 99 -4.42 -8.04 9.45
C LEU A 99 -4.92 -8.67 10.76
N ALA A 100 -4.57 -9.94 11.00
CA ALA A 100 -4.93 -10.62 12.25
C ALA A 100 -4.27 -9.96 13.48
N GLU A 101 -3.04 -9.48 13.37
CA GLU A 101 -2.38 -8.73 14.46
C GLU A 101 -3.13 -7.43 14.78
N VAL A 102 -3.55 -6.68 13.75
CA VAL A 102 -4.41 -5.49 13.91
C VAL A 102 -5.76 -5.87 14.55
N GLY A 103 -6.40 -6.93 14.05
CA GLY A 103 -7.65 -7.45 14.60
C GLY A 103 -7.55 -7.86 16.07
N ARG A 104 -6.42 -8.45 16.50
CA ARG A 104 -6.14 -8.73 17.91
C ARG A 104 -5.97 -7.46 18.73
N GLY A 105 -5.28 -6.45 18.18
CA GLY A 105 -5.15 -5.14 18.83
C GLY A 105 -6.49 -4.47 19.11
N LEU A 106 -7.47 -4.69 18.26
CA LEU A 106 -8.87 -4.25 18.44
C LEU A 106 -9.70 -5.20 19.31
N GLU A 107 -9.13 -6.33 19.77
CA GLU A 107 -9.84 -7.45 20.41
C GLU A 107 -11.05 -7.94 19.60
N LEU A 108 -10.94 -7.88 18.25
CA LEU A 108 -12.04 -8.12 17.33
C LEU A 108 -12.67 -9.49 17.52
N GLY A 109 -11.86 -10.51 17.84
CA GLY A 109 -12.32 -11.88 18.06
C GLY A 109 -13.42 -12.02 19.12
N SER A 110 -13.48 -11.13 20.12
CA SER A 110 -14.52 -11.17 21.16
C SER A 110 -15.90 -10.75 20.65
N PHE A 111 -15.95 -10.04 19.51
CA PHE A 111 -17.17 -9.53 18.90
C PHE A 111 -17.69 -10.39 17.76
N ILE A 112 -16.85 -11.29 17.20
CA ILE A 112 -17.22 -12.13 16.05
C ILE A 112 -18.29 -13.13 16.44
N ARG A 113 -19.33 -13.23 15.63
CA ARG A 113 -20.40 -14.22 15.74
C ARG A 113 -19.96 -15.49 15.00
N LEU A 114 -19.63 -16.54 15.75
CA LEU A 114 -19.17 -17.83 15.26
C LEU A 114 -20.18 -18.94 15.52
N GLY A 115 -20.26 -19.91 14.64
CA GLY A 115 -20.93 -21.17 14.91
C GLY A 115 -20.18 -21.97 15.98
N ARG A 116 -20.88 -22.86 16.67
CA ARG A 116 -20.33 -23.63 17.80
C ARG A 116 -19.11 -24.47 17.41
N GLY A 117 -19.12 -25.06 16.20
CA GLY A 117 -18.01 -25.83 15.69
C GLY A 117 -16.75 -25.01 15.50
N GLU A 118 -16.88 -23.82 14.90
CA GLU A 118 -15.76 -22.91 14.66
C GLU A 118 -15.24 -22.31 15.97
N GLU A 119 -16.14 -21.92 16.85
CA GLU A 119 -15.80 -21.41 18.18
C GLU A 119 -15.03 -22.45 19.01
N GLY A 120 -15.47 -23.72 18.99
CA GLY A 120 -14.84 -24.84 19.70
C GLY A 120 -13.42 -25.15 19.22
N THR A 121 -13.07 -24.77 18.00
CA THR A 121 -11.72 -24.94 17.41
C THR A 121 -10.84 -23.68 17.53
N GLY A 122 -11.22 -22.72 18.37
CA GLY A 122 -10.45 -21.47 18.58
C GLY A 122 -10.64 -20.42 17.48
N GLY A 123 -11.77 -20.46 16.76
CA GLY A 123 -12.06 -19.56 15.64
C GLY A 123 -11.92 -18.08 15.97
N ARG A 124 -12.12 -17.68 17.24
CA ARG A 124 -11.97 -16.28 17.68
C ARG A 124 -10.56 -15.72 17.55
N ASP A 125 -9.53 -16.58 17.51
CA ASP A 125 -8.13 -16.18 17.36
C ASP A 125 -7.49 -16.69 16.05
N LYS A 126 -8.26 -17.34 15.18
CA LYS A 126 -7.77 -17.75 13.86
C LYS A 126 -7.41 -16.54 13.01
N ALA A 127 -6.19 -16.55 12.47
CA ALA A 127 -5.67 -15.43 11.68
C ALA A 127 -6.55 -15.11 10.47
N SER A 128 -7.02 -16.11 9.73
CA SER A 128 -7.92 -15.89 8.60
C SER A 128 -9.24 -15.22 9.02
N ILE A 129 -9.89 -15.71 10.06
CA ILE A 129 -11.18 -15.15 10.53
C ILE A 129 -11.03 -13.72 11.03
N LEU A 130 -9.93 -13.42 11.73
CA LEU A 130 -9.64 -12.06 12.21
C LEU A 130 -9.35 -11.11 11.04
N ALA A 131 -8.59 -11.57 10.05
CA ALA A 131 -8.28 -10.79 8.85
C ALA A 131 -9.56 -10.49 8.05
N ASP A 132 -10.31 -11.52 7.68
CA ASP A 132 -11.55 -11.39 6.90
C ASP A 132 -12.57 -10.49 7.61
N THR A 133 -12.66 -10.61 8.96
CA THR A 133 -13.56 -9.75 9.74
C THR A 133 -13.07 -8.29 9.80
N LEU A 134 -11.77 -8.05 9.90
CA LEU A 134 -11.21 -6.69 9.85
C LEU A 134 -11.51 -6.02 8.51
N GLU A 135 -11.28 -6.72 7.41
CA GLU A 135 -11.65 -6.24 6.07
C GLU A 135 -13.16 -5.97 5.98
N ALA A 136 -14.00 -6.88 6.51
CA ALA A 136 -15.44 -6.66 6.53
C ALA A 136 -15.85 -5.42 7.34
N VAL A 137 -15.17 -5.11 8.44
CA VAL A 137 -15.37 -3.88 9.23
C VAL A 137 -14.97 -2.65 8.43
N ILE A 138 -13.82 -2.67 7.75
CA ILE A 138 -13.38 -1.58 6.85
C ILE A 138 -14.42 -1.37 5.75
N GLY A 139 -14.92 -2.44 5.13
CA GLY A 139 -15.98 -2.39 4.12
C GLY A 139 -17.29 -1.82 4.66
N ALA A 140 -17.66 -2.13 5.91
CA ALA A 140 -18.82 -1.57 6.58
C ALA A 140 -18.67 -0.07 6.83
N VAL A 141 -17.50 0.38 7.33
CA VAL A 141 -17.19 1.81 7.51
C VAL A 141 -17.28 2.55 6.18
N TYR A 142 -16.72 1.97 5.12
CA TYR A 142 -16.80 2.56 3.78
C TYR A 142 -18.24 2.74 3.29
N ILE A 143 -19.10 1.73 3.48
CA ILE A 143 -20.51 1.83 3.05
C ILE A 143 -21.27 2.89 3.85
N ASP A 144 -21.04 2.95 5.15
CA ASP A 144 -21.77 3.82 6.06
C ASP A 144 -21.29 5.28 6.03
N GLN A 145 -19.97 5.49 5.97
CA GLN A 145 -19.33 6.78 6.19
C GLN A 145 -18.52 7.31 4.98
N GLY A 146 -18.36 6.49 3.94
CA GLY A 146 -17.61 6.85 2.74
C GLY A 146 -16.09 6.59 2.84
N LEU A 147 -15.40 6.93 1.72
CA LEU A 147 -13.96 6.63 1.57
C LEU A 147 -13.08 7.43 2.53
N GLU A 148 -13.43 8.68 2.81
CA GLU A 148 -12.62 9.56 3.66
C GLU A 148 -12.46 8.97 5.08
N VAL A 149 -13.59 8.63 5.72
CA VAL A 149 -13.59 8.02 7.07
C VAL A 149 -12.96 6.63 7.08
N ALA A 150 -13.22 5.82 6.04
CA ALA A 150 -12.56 4.52 5.90
C ALA A 150 -11.04 4.66 5.75
N SER A 151 -10.56 5.68 5.02
CA SER A 151 -9.13 5.98 4.90
C SER A 151 -8.50 6.39 6.24
N GLU A 152 -9.17 7.26 7.00
CA GLU A 152 -8.71 7.63 8.35
C GLU A 152 -8.58 6.41 9.28
N LEU A 153 -9.55 5.49 9.21
CA LEU A 153 -9.48 4.23 9.96
C LEU A 153 -8.27 3.39 9.53
N VAL A 154 -8.08 3.21 8.22
CA VAL A 154 -6.95 2.43 7.68
C VAL A 154 -5.62 3.07 8.07
N HIS A 155 -5.44 4.39 7.91
CA HIS A 155 -4.22 5.10 8.33
C HIS A 155 -3.91 4.89 9.80
N ARG A 156 -4.89 5.08 10.68
CA ARG A 156 -4.70 4.89 12.12
C ARG A 156 -4.25 3.47 12.48
N LEU A 157 -4.75 2.46 11.77
CA LEU A 157 -4.46 1.06 12.07
C LEU A 157 -3.18 0.55 11.38
N PHE A 158 -2.85 1.05 10.18
CA PHE A 158 -1.81 0.48 9.34
C PHE A 158 -0.56 1.36 9.19
N ASP A 159 -0.62 2.68 9.40
CA ASP A 159 0.57 3.54 9.29
C ASP A 159 1.73 3.08 10.19
N PRO A 160 1.51 2.65 11.46
CA PRO A 160 2.60 2.12 12.28
C PRO A 160 3.23 0.84 11.70
N LEU A 161 2.45 0.02 10.99
CA LEU A 161 2.95 -1.18 10.32
C LEU A 161 3.71 -0.83 9.04
N ILE A 162 3.23 0.16 8.28
CA ILE A 162 3.88 0.68 7.07
C ILE A 162 5.25 1.24 7.45
N GLU A 163 5.31 2.13 8.43
CA GLU A 163 6.57 2.70 8.93
C GLU A 163 7.56 1.64 9.40
N LYS A 164 7.08 0.70 10.22
CA LYS A 164 7.90 -0.41 10.69
C LYS A 164 8.42 -1.26 9.54
N SER A 165 7.58 -1.58 8.56
CA SER A 165 7.95 -2.40 7.40
C SER A 165 8.96 -1.67 6.51
N SER A 166 8.77 -0.38 6.28
CA SER A 166 9.69 0.46 5.52
C SER A 166 11.05 0.56 6.22
N ASN A 167 11.07 0.82 7.53
CA ASN A 167 12.30 0.96 8.32
C ASN A 167 13.09 -0.35 8.47
N LEU A 168 12.40 -1.49 8.52
CA LEU A 168 13.04 -2.80 8.59
C LEU A 168 13.47 -3.33 7.22
N GLY A 169 13.18 -2.63 6.12
CA GLY A 169 13.32 -3.16 4.77
C GLY A 169 12.49 -4.44 4.58
N ALA A 170 11.39 -4.57 5.34
CA ALA A 170 10.56 -5.78 5.37
C ALA A 170 9.96 -6.03 3.98
N GLY A 171 10.35 -7.15 3.38
CA GLY A 171 9.97 -7.49 2.01
C GLY A 171 10.89 -6.92 0.93
N LEU A 172 11.75 -5.96 1.23
CA LEU A 172 12.73 -5.44 0.28
C LEU A 172 14.03 -6.24 0.37
N ASP A 173 14.38 -6.90 -0.70
CA ASP A 173 15.72 -7.47 -0.89
C ASP A 173 16.57 -6.44 -1.63
N TRP A 174 17.09 -5.47 -0.88
CA TRP A 174 17.92 -4.41 -1.43
C TRP A 174 19.13 -4.93 -2.18
N LYS A 175 19.66 -6.10 -1.79
CA LYS A 175 20.79 -6.73 -2.49
C LYS A 175 20.38 -7.17 -3.90
N THR A 176 19.22 -7.80 -4.04
CA THR A 176 18.65 -8.16 -5.34
C THR A 176 18.30 -6.92 -6.16
N SER A 177 17.67 -5.92 -5.54
CA SER A 177 17.32 -4.66 -6.22
C SER A 177 18.55 -3.89 -6.71
N LEU A 178 19.64 -3.86 -5.91
CA LEU A 178 20.90 -3.27 -6.32
C LEU A 178 21.53 -4.03 -7.48
N GLN A 179 21.48 -5.37 -7.44
CA GLN A 179 22.01 -6.20 -8.52
C GLN A 179 21.26 -5.99 -9.82
N GLU A 180 19.94 -5.88 -9.78
CA GLU A 180 19.10 -5.57 -10.96
C GLU A 180 19.43 -4.18 -11.52
N LEU A 181 19.53 -3.15 -10.67
CA LEU A 181 19.87 -1.79 -11.09
C LEU A 181 21.26 -1.71 -11.71
N THR A 182 22.27 -2.31 -11.04
CA THR A 182 23.65 -2.28 -11.56
C THR A 182 23.82 -3.06 -12.84
N ALA A 183 23.03 -4.09 -13.09
CA ALA A 183 22.97 -4.81 -14.35
C ALA A 183 22.33 -3.95 -15.45
N ALA A 184 21.22 -3.25 -15.16
CA ALA A 184 20.56 -2.33 -16.10
C ALA A 184 21.48 -1.17 -16.49
N GLU A 185 22.22 -0.60 -15.54
CA GLU A 185 23.19 0.49 -15.74
C GLU A 185 24.56 0.01 -16.26
N SER A 186 24.75 -1.30 -16.46
CA SER A 186 26.03 -1.91 -16.90
C SER A 186 27.23 -1.59 -15.98
N LEU A 187 27.00 -1.40 -14.67
CA LEU A 187 28.03 -1.03 -13.70
C LEU A 187 28.80 -2.23 -13.15
N GLY A 188 28.30 -3.46 -13.32
CA GLY A 188 28.90 -4.69 -12.81
C GLY A 188 28.15 -5.28 -11.59
N VAL A 189 28.75 -6.32 -10.98
CA VAL A 189 28.14 -7.04 -9.86
C VAL A 189 28.49 -6.34 -8.53
N PRO A 190 27.51 -6.12 -7.63
CA PRO A 190 27.77 -5.55 -6.30
C PRO A 190 28.58 -6.50 -5.41
N GLU A 191 29.55 -5.96 -4.70
CA GLU A 191 30.35 -6.63 -3.67
C GLU A 191 30.13 -5.95 -2.31
N TYR A 192 30.19 -6.73 -1.22
CA TYR A 192 29.97 -6.22 0.12
C TYR A 192 31.23 -6.46 0.99
N LEU A 193 31.81 -5.38 1.48
CA LEU A 193 32.90 -5.42 2.44
C LEU A 193 32.32 -5.21 3.85
N VAL A 194 32.40 -6.26 4.68
CA VAL A 194 31.80 -6.22 6.02
C VAL A 194 32.92 -6.22 7.06
N SER A 195 32.80 -5.30 8.03
CA SER A 195 33.61 -5.23 9.24
C SER A 195 32.74 -5.37 10.48
N GLU A 196 33.29 -5.80 11.59
CA GLU A 196 32.61 -5.91 12.87
C GLU A 196 33.35 -5.19 13.97
N THR A 197 32.63 -4.56 14.89
CA THR A 197 33.15 -3.85 16.05
C THR A 197 32.30 -4.14 17.28
N GLY A 198 32.88 -4.00 18.48
CA GLY A 198 32.20 -4.21 19.76
C GLY A 198 32.42 -5.61 20.36
N PRO A 199 32.03 -5.80 21.63
CA PRO A 199 32.14 -7.09 22.33
C PRO A 199 31.10 -8.10 21.76
N ASP A 200 31.35 -9.40 21.99
CA ASP A 200 30.54 -10.49 21.40
C ASP A 200 29.05 -10.42 21.67
N HIS A 201 28.64 -9.83 22.77
CA HIS A 201 27.21 -9.67 23.14
C HIS A 201 26.58 -8.39 22.59
N GLU A 202 27.37 -7.50 21.97
CA GLU A 202 26.92 -6.21 21.46
C GLU A 202 27.66 -5.82 20.17
N LYS A 203 27.85 -6.81 19.29
CA LYS A 203 28.51 -6.60 17.99
C LYS A 203 27.70 -5.69 17.09
N THR A 204 28.40 -4.72 16.51
CA THR A 204 27.87 -3.88 15.41
C THR A 204 28.62 -4.24 14.14
N PHE A 205 27.88 -4.51 13.08
CA PHE A 205 28.41 -4.79 11.75
C PHE A 205 28.29 -3.55 10.89
N THR A 206 29.35 -3.25 10.13
CA THR A 206 29.34 -2.18 9.12
C THR A 206 29.65 -2.83 7.78
N ALA A 207 28.81 -2.55 6.77
CA ALA A 207 29.00 -3.01 5.41
C ALA A 207 29.19 -1.83 4.46
N ALA A 208 30.02 -1.99 3.44
CA ALA A 208 30.13 -1.07 2.30
C ALA A 208 29.76 -1.83 1.02
N ALA A 209 28.82 -1.32 0.26
CA ALA A 209 28.44 -1.84 -1.05
C ALA A 209 29.30 -1.19 -2.12
N ARG A 210 30.05 -2.00 -2.90
CA ARG A 210 30.93 -1.56 -3.97
C ARG A 210 30.46 -2.15 -5.30
N VAL A 211 30.54 -1.33 -6.35
CA VAL A 211 30.23 -1.75 -7.69
C VAL A 211 31.34 -1.27 -8.62
N GLY A 212 31.95 -2.18 -9.39
CA GLY A 212 33.10 -1.83 -10.23
C GLY A 212 34.29 -1.25 -9.47
N GLY A 213 34.47 -1.63 -8.19
CA GLY A 213 35.53 -1.12 -7.33
C GLY A 213 35.22 0.22 -6.63
N VAL A 214 34.13 0.90 -6.97
CA VAL A 214 33.68 2.16 -6.35
C VAL A 214 32.67 1.88 -5.25
N SER A 215 32.78 2.58 -4.11
CA SER A 215 31.82 2.47 -3.01
C SER A 215 30.65 3.43 -3.26
N TYR A 216 29.43 2.88 -3.32
CA TYR A 216 28.20 3.64 -3.56
C TYR A 216 27.34 3.81 -2.30
N GLY A 217 27.53 2.94 -1.29
CA GLY A 217 26.73 3.02 -0.06
C GLY A 217 27.35 2.29 1.11
N THR A 218 26.97 2.69 2.31
CA THR A 218 27.35 2.05 3.57
C THR A 218 26.14 1.79 4.44
N GLY A 219 26.19 0.77 5.29
CA GLY A 219 25.14 0.44 6.23
C GLY A 219 25.70 -0.17 7.50
N THR A 220 24.97 -0.05 8.59
CA THR A 220 25.30 -0.61 9.89
C THR A 220 24.14 -1.46 10.41
N GLY A 221 24.41 -2.49 11.18
CA GLY A 221 23.35 -3.34 11.73
C GLY A 221 23.84 -4.25 12.84
N ARG A 222 22.91 -4.89 13.52
CA ARG A 222 23.17 -5.90 14.56
C ARG A 222 23.54 -7.27 13.98
N SER A 223 23.45 -7.43 12.68
CA SER A 223 23.87 -8.62 11.93
C SER A 223 24.52 -8.22 10.61
N LYS A 224 25.37 -9.11 10.06
CA LYS A 224 25.95 -8.93 8.72
C LYS A 224 24.89 -8.69 7.67
N LYS A 225 23.79 -9.47 7.71
CA LYS A 225 22.66 -9.35 6.78
C LYS A 225 22.00 -7.97 6.83
N GLU A 226 21.78 -7.44 8.02
CA GLU A 226 21.18 -6.12 8.21
C GLU A 226 22.09 -5.02 7.68
N ALA A 227 23.39 -5.06 8.02
CA ALA A 227 24.36 -4.09 7.52
C ALA A 227 24.49 -4.12 5.99
N GLU A 228 24.51 -5.32 5.39
CA GLU A 228 24.57 -5.49 3.93
C GLU A 228 23.29 -4.98 3.24
N GLN A 229 22.11 -5.20 3.82
CA GLN A 229 20.83 -4.68 3.25
C GLN A 229 20.80 -3.15 3.28
N GLN A 230 21.22 -2.52 4.39
CA GLN A 230 21.30 -1.06 4.48
C GLN A 230 22.36 -0.47 3.53
N ALA A 231 23.52 -1.14 3.39
CA ALA A 231 24.52 -0.73 2.42
C ALA A 231 24.02 -0.83 0.99
N ALA A 232 23.26 -1.88 0.67
CA ALA A 232 22.64 -2.06 -0.63
C ALA A 232 21.58 -1.00 -0.90
N GLU A 233 20.73 -0.66 0.07
CA GLU A 233 19.76 0.43 -0.03
C GLU A 233 20.43 1.77 -0.32
N SER A 234 21.44 2.13 0.47
CA SER A 234 22.20 3.37 0.31
C SER A 234 22.85 3.46 -1.08
N ALA A 235 23.46 2.34 -1.56
CA ALA A 235 24.05 2.27 -2.88
C ALA A 235 23.01 2.38 -4.01
N TRP A 236 21.87 1.69 -3.85
CA TRP A 236 20.79 1.73 -4.82
C TRP A 236 20.27 3.17 -5.00
N ARG A 237 19.98 3.88 -3.89
CA ARG A 237 19.52 5.28 -3.93
C ARG A 237 20.54 6.21 -4.59
N SER A 238 21.84 6.04 -4.32
CA SER A 238 22.90 6.85 -4.90
C SER A 238 23.02 6.63 -6.42
N ILE A 239 22.91 5.38 -6.88
CA ILE A 239 23.00 5.05 -8.32
C ILE A 239 21.73 5.53 -9.04
N GLN A 240 20.55 5.33 -8.46
CA GLN A 240 19.28 5.78 -9.03
C GLN A 240 19.25 7.31 -9.20
N ALA A 241 19.63 8.07 -8.18
CA ALA A 241 19.69 9.54 -8.25
C ALA A 241 20.64 10.01 -9.38
N ALA A 242 21.81 9.39 -9.53
CA ALA A 242 22.73 9.72 -10.60
C ALA A 242 22.19 9.34 -12.00
N ALA A 243 21.36 8.30 -12.10
CA ALA A 243 20.71 7.92 -13.35
C ALA A 243 19.61 8.94 -13.72
N ASP A 244 18.80 9.35 -12.74
CA ASP A 244 17.71 10.33 -12.92
C ASP A 244 18.26 11.71 -13.32
N GLU A 245 19.38 12.17 -12.72
CA GLU A 245 20.07 13.39 -13.10
C GLU A 245 20.58 13.35 -14.55
N ARG A 246 21.11 12.20 -14.99
CA ARG A 246 21.55 12.03 -16.39
C ARG A 246 20.39 12.13 -17.37
N VAL A 247 19.26 11.53 -17.05
CA VAL A 247 18.04 11.60 -17.87
C VAL A 247 17.49 13.03 -17.92
N ALA A 248 17.46 13.74 -16.80
CA ALA A 248 17.03 15.14 -16.74
C ALA A 248 17.95 16.06 -17.56
N ALA A 249 19.26 15.91 -17.45
CA ALA A 249 20.24 16.67 -18.23
C ALA A 249 20.15 16.37 -19.74
N GLY A 250 19.88 15.12 -20.13
CA GLY A 250 19.66 14.75 -21.52
C GLY A 250 18.39 15.34 -22.11
N LYS A 251 17.31 15.48 -21.34
CA LYS A 251 16.07 16.16 -21.78
C LYS A 251 16.27 17.64 -22.00
N THR A 252 16.92 18.33 -21.06
CA THR A 252 17.20 19.78 -21.21
C THR A 252 18.09 20.08 -22.39
N ALA A 253 19.04 19.21 -22.74
CA ALA A 253 19.88 19.37 -23.95
C ALA A 253 19.07 19.15 -25.24
N ALA A 254 18.17 18.17 -25.26
CA ALA A 254 17.32 17.90 -26.43
C ALA A 254 16.27 19.02 -26.66
N ASP A 255 15.71 19.58 -25.58
CA ASP A 255 14.77 20.70 -25.67
C ASP A 255 15.47 22.00 -26.15
N ALA A 256 16.76 22.20 -25.78
CA ALA A 256 17.55 23.33 -26.23
C ALA A 256 17.93 23.25 -27.71
N ASP A 257 18.18 22.04 -28.27
CA ASP A 257 18.44 21.83 -29.68
C ASP A 257 17.17 22.06 -30.55
N VAL A 258 15.98 21.73 -30.02
CA VAL A 258 14.71 21.97 -30.71
C VAL A 258 14.38 23.48 -30.79
N GLU A 259 14.69 24.28 -29.73
CA GLU A 259 14.48 25.72 -29.76
C GLU A 259 15.44 26.44 -30.75
N GLN A 260 16.67 25.92 -30.97
CA GLN A 260 17.61 26.50 -31.92
C GLN A 260 17.22 26.22 -33.40
N ASP A 261 16.60 25.09 -33.69
CA ASP A 261 16.11 24.78 -35.04
C ASP A 261 14.86 25.60 -35.42
N VAL A 262 14.05 26.03 -34.46
CA VAL A 262 12.85 26.84 -34.75
C VAL A 262 13.20 28.29 -35.04
N ASP A 263 14.27 28.85 -34.45
CA ASP A 263 14.76 30.20 -34.74
C ASP A 263 15.52 30.30 -36.08
N ALA A 264 16.11 29.21 -36.58
CA ALA A 264 16.79 29.18 -37.88
C ALA A 264 15.85 29.25 -39.08
N ASP A 265 14.61 28.74 -38.94
CA ASP A 265 13.58 28.80 -39.99
C ASP A 265 12.78 30.12 -40.04
N ALA A 266 12.92 30.99 -39.04
CA ALA A 266 12.22 32.26 -38.94
C ALA A 266 12.92 33.43 -39.71
N GLU A 267 14.22 33.33 -40.04
CA GLU A 267 14.97 34.38 -40.72
C GLU A 267 14.97 34.27 -42.26
N GLY A 268 14.35 33.21 -42.84
CA GLY A 268 14.34 32.95 -44.27
C GLY A 268 13.15 33.49 -45.10
N ALA A 269 12.18 34.14 -44.49
CA ALA A 269 10.92 34.53 -45.15
C ALA A 269 10.67 36.05 -45.19
N ALA A 270 11.52 36.80 -45.81
CA ALA A 270 11.22 38.19 -46.19
C ALA A 270 11.76 38.46 -47.59
N ASP A 271 10.93 38.48 -48.56
CA ASP A 271 10.84 39.35 -49.72
C ASP A 271 10.30 38.63 -50.98
N THR A 272 8.98 38.73 -51.21
CA THR A 272 8.41 38.73 -52.57
C THR A 272 7.11 39.52 -52.57
N PRO A 273 6.90 40.50 -53.46
CA PRO A 273 5.68 41.33 -53.45
C PRO A 273 4.52 40.62 -54.15
N SER A 274 3.38 40.52 -53.39
CA SER A 274 2.15 39.94 -53.84
C SER A 274 1.38 40.87 -54.83
N THR A 275 1.06 40.33 -56.00
CA THR A 275 0.07 40.87 -56.94
C THR A 275 -1.32 40.39 -56.50
N PRO A 276 -2.38 41.25 -56.52
CA PRO A 276 -3.72 40.84 -56.09
C PRO A 276 -4.44 40.01 -57.19
N PRO A 277 -5.24 39.00 -56.81
CA PRO A 277 -6.02 38.23 -57.77
C PRO A 277 -7.28 38.97 -58.19
N GLU A 278 -7.50 38.92 -59.53
CA GLU A 278 -8.66 39.33 -60.31
C GLU A 278 -9.93 38.59 -59.87
N GLN A 279 -11.04 39.30 -59.78
CA GLN A 279 -12.36 38.81 -59.47
C GLN A 279 -12.95 38.01 -60.66
N ALA A 280 -13.39 36.80 -60.45
CA ALA A 280 -14.26 36.04 -61.38
C ALA A 280 -15.75 36.11 -60.92
N PRO A 281 -16.70 36.12 -61.88
CA PRO A 281 -18.10 36.45 -61.60
C PRO A 281 -18.90 35.29 -61.05
N ALA A 282 -19.97 35.64 -60.34
CA ALA A 282 -20.99 34.78 -59.79
C ALA A 282 -21.78 34.03 -60.85
N ASP A 283 -22.06 32.75 -60.61
CA ASP A 283 -23.07 31.96 -61.33
C ASP A 283 -24.22 31.57 -60.36
N PRO A 284 -25.46 31.81 -60.74
CA PRO A 284 -26.62 31.47 -59.92
C PRO A 284 -27.26 30.17 -60.42
N ALA A 285 -27.49 29.19 -59.57
CA ALA A 285 -28.62 28.24 -59.63
C ALA A 285 -28.34 26.96 -58.81
N ASN A 286 -29.03 26.71 -57.83
CA ASN A 286 -30.16 25.77 -57.66
C ASN A 286 -30.51 25.50 -56.20
N ALA A 287 -31.76 25.88 -55.95
CA ALA A 287 -32.83 25.14 -55.36
C ALA A 287 -32.58 24.44 -54.03
#